data_7720d79ceaf80c3410d795624ab63a55
#
_entry.id   7720d79ceaf80c3410d795624ab63a55
#
_cell.length_a   1.000
_cell.length_b   1.000
_cell.length_c   1.000
_cell.angle_alpha   90.00
_cell.angle_beta   90.00
_cell.angle_gamma   90.00
#
_symmetry.space_group_name_H-M   'P 1'
#
loop_
_entity.id
_entity.type
_entity.pdbx_description
1 polymer ?
#
loop_
_entity_poly.entity_id
_entity_poly.type
_entity_poly.pdbx_seq_one_letter_code
_entity_poly.pdbx_strand_id
1 'polypeptide(L)'
;MPWYKGWSVKVSPTDTRTGFTLLEALDKIVPPARIPEKPLLFAITNVYDSTSKLSIQAGEGNVIVTGCVYQGKIQCNDIVGAICSGQRGGMVKRIENDKNEVNMASAGDNVGEVKISRSVKFSHYHCKDSLLYLF
;
A
#
# COMPACT_ATOMS: atom_id res chain seq x y z
N MET A 1 11.00 -38.21 8.67
CA MET A 1 10.52 -38.37 7.28
C MET A 1 11.69 -38.77 6.40
N PRO A 2 11.95 -40.04 6.17
CA PRO A 2 13.15 -40.48 5.42
C PRO A 2 13.12 -40.14 3.92
N TRP A 3 11.95 -39.78 3.39
CA TRP A 3 11.75 -39.39 1.99
C TRP A 3 12.08 -37.92 1.74
N TYR A 4 12.04 -37.04 2.78
CA TYR A 4 12.30 -35.62 2.64
C TYR A 4 13.82 -35.35 2.70
N LYS A 5 14.37 -34.91 1.58
CA LYS A 5 15.80 -34.61 1.42
C LYS A 5 16.13 -33.13 1.47
N GLY A 6 15.19 -32.31 1.94
CA GLY A 6 15.33 -30.87 1.94
C GLY A 6 14.75 -30.23 0.69
N TRP A 7 14.94 -28.92 0.56
CA TRP A 7 14.52 -28.12 -0.59
C TRP A 7 15.73 -27.49 -1.28
N SER A 8 15.59 -27.24 -2.58
CA SER A 8 16.58 -26.54 -3.39
C SER A 8 15.86 -25.63 -4.37
N VAL A 9 16.21 -24.34 -4.37
CA VAL A 9 15.65 -23.33 -5.27
C VAL A 9 16.78 -22.59 -5.95
N LYS A 10 16.71 -22.50 -7.28
CA LYS A 10 17.64 -21.71 -8.07
C LYS A 10 17.10 -20.28 -8.16
N VAL A 11 17.80 -19.34 -7.50
CA VAL A 11 17.43 -17.92 -7.45
C VAL A 11 18.00 -17.16 -8.64
N SER A 12 19.21 -17.52 -9.07
CA SER A 12 19.85 -16.99 -10.27
C SER A 12 20.67 -18.08 -10.98
N PRO A 13 21.21 -17.83 -12.16
CA PRO A 13 22.06 -18.80 -12.85
C PRO A 13 23.25 -19.30 -12.02
N THR A 14 23.73 -18.48 -11.08
CA THR A 14 24.89 -18.75 -10.21
C THR A 14 24.55 -18.96 -8.74
N ASP A 15 23.29 -18.67 -8.32
CA ASP A 15 22.87 -18.77 -6.92
C ASP A 15 21.80 -19.86 -6.76
N THR A 16 22.17 -20.94 -6.07
CA THR A 16 21.26 -22.03 -5.69
C THR A 16 21.21 -22.09 -4.17
N ARG A 17 20.02 -21.94 -3.61
CA ARG A 17 19.78 -22.01 -2.17
C ARG A 17 19.16 -23.33 -1.80
N THR A 18 19.64 -23.90 -0.71
CA THR A 18 19.18 -25.21 -0.22
C THR A 18 18.91 -25.10 1.29
N GLY A 19 18.06 -25.96 1.80
CA GLY A 19 17.78 -26.04 3.23
C GLY A 19 16.90 -27.26 3.56
N PHE A 20 16.68 -27.48 4.85
CA PHE A 20 15.91 -28.60 5.36
C PHE A 20 14.59 -28.18 6.01
N THR A 21 14.47 -26.93 6.44
CA THR A 21 13.28 -26.45 7.17
C THR A 21 12.59 -25.29 6.44
N LEU A 22 11.32 -25.07 6.76
CA LEU A 22 10.57 -23.92 6.28
C LEU A 22 11.16 -22.61 6.80
N LEU A 23 11.61 -22.59 8.06
CA LEU A 23 12.22 -21.39 8.65
C LEU A 23 13.49 -21.00 7.89
N GLU A 24 14.36 -21.95 7.57
CA GLU A 24 15.52 -21.68 6.72
C GLU A 24 15.14 -21.17 5.33
N ALA A 25 14.02 -21.62 4.78
CA ALA A 25 13.53 -21.12 3.50
C ALA A 25 13.10 -19.66 3.61
N LEU A 26 12.37 -19.31 4.66
CA LEU A 26 11.92 -17.94 4.91
C LEU A 26 13.11 -16.98 5.15
N ASP A 27 14.10 -17.40 5.94
CA ASP A 27 15.30 -16.61 6.21
C ASP A 27 16.15 -16.35 4.94
N LYS A 28 16.05 -17.25 3.96
CA LYS A 28 16.77 -17.14 2.69
C LYS A 28 16.00 -16.38 1.60
N ILE A 29 14.80 -15.92 1.86
CA ILE A 29 14.06 -15.05 0.93
C ILE A 29 14.78 -13.70 0.84
N VAL A 30 15.13 -13.31 -0.38
CA VAL A 30 15.62 -11.95 -0.64
C VAL A 30 14.41 -11.05 -0.86
N PRO A 31 14.21 -10.03 -0.02
CA PRO A 31 13.16 -9.04 -0.26
C PRO A 31 13.35 -8.38 -1.63
N PRO A 32 12.26 -8.08 -2.35
CA PRO A 32 12.36 -7.33 -3.60
C PRO A 32 12.96 -5.95 -3.37
N ALA A 33 13.70 -5.45 -4.37
CA ALA A 33 14.27 -4.11 -4.30
C ALA A 33 13.15 -3.07 -4.16
N ARG A 34 13.23 -2.27 -3.11
CA ARG A 34 12.32 -1.14 -2.88
C ARG A 34 12.82 0.05 -3.68
N ILE A 35 11.92 0.76 -4.37
CA ILE A 35 12.29 1.87 -5.25
C ILE A 35 11.54 3.14 -4.79
N PRO A 36 12.04 3.82 -3.75
CA PRO A 36 11.39 5.00 -3.19
C PRO A 36 11.53 6.27 -4.06
N GLU A 37 12.42 6.29 -5.04
CA GLU A 37 12.64 7.45 -5.93
C GLU A 37 11.66 7.51 -7.11
N LYS A 38 10.93 6.44 -7.36
CA LYS A 38 9.91 6.42 -8.42
C LYS A 38 8.63 7.14 -7.98
N PRO A 39 7.78 7.55 -8.93
CA PRO A 39 6.46 8.07 -8.62
C PRO A 39 5.68 7.11 -7.72
N LEU A 40 4.84 7.67 -6.83
CA LEU A 40 4.01 6.87 -5.94
C LEU A 40 3.13 5.90 -6.72
N LEU A 41 3.13 4.67 -6.27
CA LEU A 41 2.15 3.66 -6.64
C LEU A 41 1.72 2.94 -5.37
N PHE A 42 0.49 3.22 -4.91
CA PHE A 42 -0.09 2.65 -3.72
C PHE A 42 -1.25 1.73 -4.11
N ALA A 43 -1.12 0.45 -3.78
CA ALA A 43 -2.17 -0.53 -4.04
C ALA A 43 -3.23 -0.45 -2.94
N ILE A 44 -4.46 -0.09 -3.32
CA ILE A 44 -5.60 0.00 -2.40
C ILE A 44 -6.19 -1.40 -2.19
N THR A 45 -6.20 -1.84 -0.95
CA THR A 45 -6.87 -3.09 -0.54
C THR A 45 -8.32 -2.84 -0.15
N ASN A 46 -8.56 -1.80 0.65
CA ASN A 46 -9.91 -1.43 1.08
C ASN A 46 -10.11 0.08 1.11
N VAL A 47 -11.37 0.48 0.99
CA VAL A 47 -11.80 1.88 1.06
C VAL A 47 -12.95 1.98 2.07
N TYR A 48 -12.81 2.89 3.02
CA TYR A 48 -13.81 3.16 4.02
C TYR A 48 -14.23 4.63 3.95
N ASP A 49 -15.52 4.88 4.00
CA ASP A 49 -16.05 6.23 4.13
C ASP A 49 -16.12 6.58 5.62
N SER A 50 -15.32 7.54 6.04
CA SER A 50 -15.30 7.99 7.45
C SER A 50 -16.19 9.21 7.69
N THR A 51 -17.09 9.48 6.76
CA THR A 51 -17.91 10.69 6.78
C THR A 51 -19.20 10.46 7.54
N SER A 52 -19.53 11.31 8.51
CA SER A 52 -20.86 11.36 9.09
C SER A 52 -21.87 11.88 8.08
N LYS A 53 -23.15 11.48 8.18
CA LYS A 53 -24.21 11.93 7.27
C LYS A 53 -24.30 13.47 7.16
N LEU A 54 -23.95 14.18 8.23
CA LEU A 54 -23.92 15.66 8.29
C LEU A 54 -22.79 16.26 7.47
N SER A 55 -21.61 15.63 7.45
CA SER A 55 -20.45 16.13 6.71
C SER A 55 -20.60 15.94 5.20
N ILE A 56 -21.39 14.94 4.75
CA ILE A 56 -21.70 14.72 3.33
C ILE A 56 -22.48 15.90 2.75
N GLN A 57 -23.39 16.50 3.52
CA GLN A 57 -24.18 17.66 3.10
C GLN A 57 -23.33 18.92 2.97
N ALA A 58 -22.26 19.05 3.75
CA ALA A 58 -21.33 20.17 3.69
C ALA A 58 -20.26 20.04 2.59
N GLY A 59 -20.22 18.94 1.84
CA GLY A 59 -19.17 18.67 0.86
C GLY A 59 -17.82 18.30 1.50
N GLU A 60 -17.75 18.20 2.80
CA GLU A 60 -16.59 17.79 3.57
C GLU A 60 -16.67 16.29 3.87
N GLY A 61 -15.82 15.52 3.25
CA GLY A 61 -15.73 14.08 3.49
C GLY A 61 -14.28 13.66 3.63
N ASN A 62 -14.07 12.63 4.43
CA ASN A 62 -12.79 11.95 4.47
C ASN A 62 -13.00 10.52 4.01
N VAL A 63 -12.06 10.04 3.22
CA VAL A 63 -11.98 8.64 2.82
C VAL A 63 -10.76 8.04 3.47
N ILE A 64 -10.93 6.87 4.03
CA ILE A 64 -9.84 6.07 4.56
C ILE A 64 -9.54 4.97 3.56
N VAL A 65 -8.31 4.87 3.14
CA VAL A 65 -7.82 3.78 2.30
C VAL A 65 -6.77 2.98 3.06
N THR A 66 -6.80 1.67 2.90
CA THR A 66 -5.78 0.76 3.42
C THR A 66 -5.07 0.08 2.28
N GLY A 67 -3.80 -0.24 2.44
CA GLY A 67 -3.07 -0.88 1.35
C GLY A 67 -1.56 -0.88 1.54
N CYS A 68 -0.85 -1.05 0.44
CA CYS A 68 0.60 -1.18 0.43
C CYS A 68 1.24 -0.21 -0.57
N VAL A 69 2.34 0.42 -0.15
CA VAL A 69 3.17 1.24 -1.05
C VAL A 69 4.01 0.31 -1.92
N TYR A 70 3.68 0.24 -3.20
CA TYR A 70 4.41 -0.60 -4.17
C TYR A 70 5.73 0.04 -4.59
N GLN A 71 5.71 1.33 -4.86
CA GLN A 71 6.87 2.15 -5.19
C GLN A 71 6.65 3.61 -4.78
N GLY A 72 7.73 4.37 -4.71
CA GLY A 72 7.68 5.77 -4.32
C GLY A 72 7.49 5.97 -2.82
N LYS A 73 6.96 7.12 -2.46
CA LYS A 73 6.66 7.54 -1.09
C LYS A 73 5.33 8.25 -1.06
N ILE A 74 4.64 8.17 0.06
CA ILE A 74 3.45 8.95 0.36
C ILE A 74 3.67 9.74 1.65
N GLN A 75 3.35 11.02 1.65
CA GLN A 75 3.52 11.91 2.80
C GLN A 75 2.22 12.62 3.14
N CYS A 76 2.13 13.11 4.37
CA CYS A 76 1.05 14.01 4.74
C CYS A 76 1.12 15.29 3.89
N ASN A 77 -0.03 15.79 3.48
CA ASN A 77 -0.26 16.91 2.55
C ASN A 77 0.00 16.62 1.07
N ASP A 78 0.40 15.42 0.69
CA ASP A 78 0.45 15.03 -0.73
C ASP A 78 -0.94 15.05 -1.36
N ILE A 79 -1.00 15.45 -2.63
CA ILE A 79 -2.21 15.37 -3.44
C ILE A 79 -2.18 14.07 -4.22
N VAL A 80 -3.13 13.21 -3.95
CA VAL A 80 -3.22 11.88 -4.58
C VAL A 80 -4.48 11.74 -5.41
N GLY A 81 -4.42 10.86 -6.39
CA GLY A 81 -5.57 10.49 -7.21
C GLY A 81 -5.66 8.99 -7.39
N ALA A 82 -6.84 8.49 -7.69
CA ALA A 82 -7.05 7.08 -8.00
C ALA A 82 -7.13 6.85 -9.51
N ILE A 83 -6.41 5.86 -10.01
CA ILE A 83 -6.37 5.53 -11.44
C ILE A 83 -7.77 5.23 -11.99
N CYS A 84 -8.60 4.58 -11.19
CA CYS A 84 -9.98 4.25 -11.59
C CYS A 84 -10.87 5.47 -11.90
N SER A 85 -10.59 6.61 -11.28
CA SER A 85 -11.42 7.82 -11.44
C SER A 85 -10.85 8.82 -12.45
N GLY A 86 -9.56 8.74 -12.76
CA GLY A 86 -8.86 9.72 -13.61
C GLY A 86 -8.85 11.15 -13.05
N GLN A 87 -9.27 11.33 -11.80
CA GLN A 87 -9.44 12.62 -11.16
C GLN A 87 -8.58 12.71 -9.90
N ARG A 88 -8.25 13.94 -9.47
CA ARG A 88 -7.61 14.19 -8.19
C ARG A 88 -8.49 13.69 -7.07
N GLY A 89 -7.95 12.80 -6.24
CA GLY A 89 -8.69 12.19 -5.15
C GLY A 89 -8.84 13.08 -3.93
N GLY A 90 -7.76 13.74 -3.56
CA GLY A 90 -7.72 14.62 -2.39
C GLY A 90 -6.35 14.71 -1.77
N MET A 91 -6.27 15.40 -0.66
CA MET A 91 -5.04 15.61 0.09
C MET A 91 -4.92 14.60 1.24
N VAL A 92 -3.77 13.99 1.37
CA VAL A 92 -3.43 13.09 2.48
C VAL A 92 -3.38 13.89 3.77
N LYS A 93 -4.23 13.54 4.74
CA LYS A 93 -4.30 14.21 6.04
C LYS A 93 -3.54 13.48 7.13
N ARG A 94 -3.53 12.15 7.07
CA ARG A 94 -2.93 11.30 8.10
C ARG A 94 -2.55 9.97 7.49
N ILE A 95 -1.44 9.44 7.96
CA ILE A 95 -0.97 8.09 7.62
C ILE A 95 -0.76 7.33 8.93
N GLU A 96 -1.27 6.10 9.01
CA GLU A 96 -1.10 5.22 10.17
C GLU A 96 -0.52 3.89 9.74
N ASN A 97 0.59 3.51 10.36
CA ASN A 97 1.24 2.23 10.17
C ASN A 97 1.37 1.52 11.51
N ASP A 98 0.88 0.27 11.62
CA ASP A 98 0.87 -0.53 12.85
C ASP A 98 0.31 0.23 14.07
N LYS A 99 -0.81 0.96 13.89
CA LYS A 99 -1.48 1.79 14.90
C LYS A 99 -0.67 3.01 15.36
N ASN A 100 0.45 3.30 14.71
CA ASN A 100 1.23 4.49 14.96
C ASN A 100 1.03 5.51 13.85
N GLU A 101 0.83 6.76 14.22
CA GLU A 101 0.79 7.84 13.26
C GLU A 101 2.20 8.13 12.73
N VAL A 102 2.33 8.17 11.41
CA VAL A 102 3.60 8.44 10.72
C VAL A 102 3.42 9.56 9.71
N ASN A 103 4.47 10.34 9.49
CA ASN A 103 4.44 11.44 8.52
C ASN A 103 4.62 10.97 7.09
N MET A 104 5.22 9.79 6.90
CA MET A 104 5.59 9.26 5.59
C MET A 104 5.58 7.73 5.62
N ALA A 105 5.14 7.13 4.52
CA ALA A 105 5.34 5.71 4.22
C ALA A 105 6.06 5.56 2.88
N SER A 106 6.88 4.52 2.74
CA SER A 106 7.73 4.29 1.58
C SER A 106 7.51 2.91 0.97
N ALA A 107 8.08 2.69 -0.20
CA ALA A 107 7.96 1.44 -0.94
C ALA A 107 8.22 0.21 -0.05
N GLY A 108 7.27 -0.71 -0.03
CA GLY A 108 7.27 -1.94 0.76
C GLY A 108 6.56 -1.83 2.11
N ASP A 109 6.09 -0.64 2.52
CA ASP A 109 5.32 -0.48 3.75
C ASP A 109 3.86 -0.89 3.50
N ASN A 110 3.30 -1.63 4.47
CA ASN A 110 1.89 -1.95 4.51
C ASN A 110 1.20 -0.94 5.44
N VAL A 111 0.36 -0.10 4.88
CA VAL A 111 -0.25 1.02 5.59
C VAL A 111 -1.67 0.65 6.02
N GLY A 112 -1.89 0.72 7.33
CA GLY A 112 -3.17 0.38 7.94
C GLY A 112 -4.26 1.42 7.66
N GLU A 113 -3.90 2.71 7.61
CA GLU A 113 -4.84 3.79 7.35
C GLU A 113 -4.16 4.97 6.63
N VAL A 114 -4.70 5.37 5.47
CA VAL A 114 -4.41 6.66 4.85
C VAL A 114 -5.70 7.45 4.78
N LYS A 115 -5.78 8.51 5.57
CA LYS A 115 -6.93 9.41 5.58
C LYS A 115 -6.75 10.50 4.53
N ILE A 116 -7.68 10.55 3.56
CA ILE A 116 -7.65 11.49 2.44
C ILE A 116 -8.85 12.42 2.55
N SER A 117 -8.62 13.74 2.46
CA SER A 117 -9.72 14.71 2.36
C SER A 117 -10.37 14.59 0.98
N ARG A 118 -11.69 14.55 0.97
CA ARG A 118 -12.46 14.42 -0.27
C ARG A 118 -12.51 15.76 -0.99
N SER A 119 -11.82 15.88 -2.11
CA SER A 119 -12.01 17.02 -3.03
C SER A 119 -12.96 16.69 -4.20
N VAL A 120 -13.20 15.41 -4.45
CA VAL A 120 -14.09 14.89 -5.51
C VAL A 120 -14.75 13.59 -5.02
N LYS A 121 -15.89 13.21 -5.57
CA LYS A 121 -16.64 12.00 -5.23
C LYS A 121 -15.79 10.73 -5.50
N PHE A 122 -15.11 10.24 -4.50
CA PHE A 122 -14.60 8.86 -4.49
C PHE A 122 -15.80 7.92 -4.49
N SER A 123 -16.07 7.24 -5.59
CA SER A 123 -17.10 6.22 -5.60
C SER A 123 -16.60 4.98 -4.87
N HIS A 124 -17.26 4.63 -3.77
CA HIS A 124 -16.90 3.52 -2.88
C HIS A 124 -16.72 2.18 -3.60
N TYR A 125 -17.41 2.00 -4.72
CA TYR A 125 -17.44 0.72 -5.44
C TYR A 125 -16.38 0.57 -6.54
N HIS A 126 -15.73 1.64 -6.95
CA HIS A 126 -14.82 1.62 -8.11
C HIS A 126 -13.33 1.70 -7.75
N CYS A 127 -12.98 1.94 -6.47
CA CYS A 127 -11.59 2.13 -6.08
C CYS A 127 -10.99 0.98 -5.26
N LYS A 128 -11.78 -0.05 -4.92
CA LYS A 128 -11.24 -1.28 -4.35
C LYS A 128 -10.38 -1.98 -5.42
N ASP A 129 -9.23 -2.50 -5.03
CA ASP A 129 -8.22 -3.11 -5.92
C ASP A 129 -7.65 -2.14 -6.98
N SER A 130 -7.68 -0.85 -6.71
CA SER A 130 -7.15 0.21 -7.56
C SER A 130 -5.82 0.75 -7.04
N LEU A 131 -5.22 1.67 -7.79
CA LEU A 131 -3.94 2.29 -7.45
C LEU A 131 -4.13 3.78 -7.19
N LEU A 132 -3.49 4.29 -6.12
CA LEU A 132 -3.27 5.72 -5.93
C LEU A 132 -1.96 6.14 -6.59
N TYR A 133 -1.93 7.36 -7.07
CA TYR A 133 -0.74 8.01 -7.62
C TYR A 133 -0.66 9.47 -7.13
N LEU A 134 0.54 10.03 -7.14
CA LEU A 134 0.80 11.45 -6.89
C LEU A 134 0.52 12.27 -8.14
N PHE A 135 -0.06 13.45 -7.94
CA PHE A 135 -0.17 14.48 -8.96
C PHE A 135 1.02 15.42 -8.95
#